data_74c28a8b77c0438c79f6d87ffcda6656
#
_entry.id   74c28a8b77c0438c79f6d87ffcda6656
#
_cell.length_a   1.000
_cell.length_b   1.000
_cell.length_c   1.000
_cell.angle_alpha   90.00
_cell.angle_beta   90.00
_cell.angle_gamma   90.00
#
_symmetry.space_group_name_H-M   'P 1'
#
loop_
_entity.id
_entity.type
_entity.pdbx_description
1 polymer ?
#
loop_
_entity_poly.entity_id
_entity_poly.type
_entity_poly.pdbx_seq_one_letter_code
_entity_poly.pdbx_strand_id
1 'polypeptide(L)'
;WLLSSWQIQILRRPALGEEITVCTWPYEIKGIYGLRNFTLMDGTGEYLVKANSCWFLLDTEAGKPVRATREDVDAYGDEEPKLSMDYAPRKIRLPEHMEEAGRLVIMKHQIDTNHHVNNAQYVDMAVEALPEEADGREITEIRAEYKKAAVLGDTAVLMRAAGEDGYVVSVCGGDGSIFANVELKVTPEGV
;
A
#
# COMPACT_ATOMS: atom_id res chain seq x y z
N TRP A 1 4.12 -15.65 -0.25
CA TRP A 1 3.37 -14.55 -0.87
C TRP A 1 4.07 -13.22 -0.61
N LEU A 2 4.28 -12.43 -1.67
CA LEU A 2 4.81 -11.07 -1.58
C LEU A 2 3.73 -10.06 -1.98
N LEU A 3 3.63 -8.99 -1.22
CA LEU A 3 2.68 -7.91 -1.47
C LEU A 3 3.11 -7.12 -2.71
N SER A 4 2.18 -6.96 -3.64
CA SER A 4 2.37 -6.18 -4.89
C SER A 4 1.71 -4.81 -4.83
N SER A 5 0.54 -4.73 -4.21
CA SER A 5 -0.18 -3.46 -4.09
C SER A 5 -1.21 -3.45 -2.97
N TRP A 6 -1.51 -2.23 -2.51
CA TRP A 6 -2.59 -1.89 -1.61
C TRP A 6 -3.52 -0.86 -2.23
N GLN A 7 -4.80 -0.96 -1.85
CA GLN A 7 -5.77 0.13 -1.86
C GLN A 7 -6.47 0.14 -0.51
N ILE A 8 -6.46 1.27 0.19
CA ILE A 8 -7.00 1.43 1.53
C ILE A 8 -7.90 2.65 1.52
N GLN A 9 -9.21 2.46 1.68
CA GLN A 9 -10.21 3.51 1.82
C GLN A 9 -10.46 3.78 3.29
N ILE A 10 -10.25 5.00 3.73
CA ILE A 10 -10.44 5.45 5.12
C ILE A 10 -11.76 6.21 5.17
N LEU A 11 -12.79 5.56 5.74
CA LEU A 11 -14.13 6.14 5.88
C LEU A 11 -14.23 7.02 7.13
N ARG A 12 -13.59 6.57 8.22
CA ARG A 12 -13.45 7.28 9.48
C ARG A 12 -12.23 6.76 10.24
N ARG A 13 -11.53 7.62 10.93
CA ARG A 13 -10.46 7.20 11.84
C ARG A 13 -11.04 6.80 13.19
N PRO A 14 -10.58 5.69 13.81
CA PRO A 14 -11.01 5.34 15.16
C PRO A 14 -10.47 6.35 16.17
N ALA A 15 -11.23 6.60 17.22
CA ALA A 15 -10.80 7.39 18.37
C ALA A 15 -9.85 6.59 19.27
N LEU A 16 -9.03 7.30 20.06
CA LEU A 16 -8.18 6.66 21.06
C LEU A 16 -9.03 5.91 22.10
N GLY A 17 -8.76 4.60 22.27
CA GLY A 17 -9.50 3.72 23.17
C GLY A 17 -10.77 3.15 22.60
N GLU A 18 -11.11 3.44 21.35
CA GLU A 18 -12.22 2.82 20.64
C GLU A 18 -11.90 1.34 20.36
N GLU A 19 -12.85 0.44 20.66
CA GLU A 19 -12.74 -0.98 20.34
C GLU A 19 -12.97 -1.18 18.84
N ILE A 20 -12.03 -1.85 18.19
CA ILE A 20 -12.09 -2.13 16.76
C ILE A 20 -11.97 -3.63 16.48
N THR A 21 -12.66 -4.09 15.43
CA THR A 21 -12.53 -5.44 14.89
C THR A 21 -11.80 -5.36 13.55
N VAL A 22 -10.72 -6.16 13.40
CA VAL A 22 -9.96 -6.29 12.15
C VAL A 22 -10.28 -7.64 11.53
N CYS A 23 -10.77 -7.63 10.29
CA CYS A 23 -11.03 -8.84 9.51
C CYS A 23 -10.18 -8.86 8.26
N THR A 24 -9.82 -10.07 7.80
CA THR A 24 -9.12 -10.27 6.54
C THR A 24 -9.42 -11.66 5.97
N TRP A 25 -9.60 -11.72 4.64
CA TRP A 25 -9.86 -12.96 3.92
C TRP A 25 -9.38 -12.89 2.48
N PRO A 26 -8.88 -13.99 1.90
CA PRO A 26 -8.68 -14.09 0.46
C PRO A 26 -10.06 -14.21 -0.22
N TYR A 27 -10.23 -13.55 -1.36
CA TYR A 27 -11.46 -13.67 -2.13
C TYR A 27 -11.22 -14.23 -3.55
N GLU A 28 -9.96 -14.28 -3.98
CA GLU A 28 -9.59 -14.88 -5.26
C GLU A 28 -8.10 -15.27 -5.23
N ILE A 29 -7.78 -16.50 -5.64
CA ILE A 29 -6.42 -16.95 -5.91
C ILE A 29 -6.39 -17.48 -7.35
N LYS A 30 -5.68 -16.78 -8.24
CA LYS A 30 -5.65 -17.11 -9.66
C LYS A 30 -4.26 -16.95 -10.28
N GLY A 31 -3.75 -18.05 -10.82
CA GLY A 31 -2.44 -18.05 -11.44
C GLY A 31 -1.34 -17.78 -10.41
N ILE A 32 -0.58 -16.70 -10.57
CA ILE A 32 0.46 -16.27 -9.64
C ILE A 32 -0.06 -15.29 -8.58
N TYR A 33 -1.32 -14.84 -8.68
CA TYR A 33 -1.86 -13.78 -7.85
C TYR A 33 -2.83 -14.30 -6.80
N GLY A 34 -2.77 -13.69 -5.61
CA GLY A 34 -3.76 -13.79 -4.54
C GLY A 34 -4.33 -12.41 -4.23
N LEU A 35 -5.65 -12.32 -4.19
CA LEU A 35 -6.37 -11.08 -3.85
C LEU A 35 -7.02 -11.24 -2.49
N ARG A 36 -6.86 -10.23 -1.63
CA ARG A 36 -7.31 -10.29 -0.24
C ARG A 36 -7.93 -8.98 0.19
N ASN A 37 -9.08 -9.07 0.84
CA ASN A 37 -9.72 -7.94 1.48
C ASN A 37 -9.37 -7.85 2.97
N PHE A 38 -9.49 -6.62 3.49
CA PHE A 38 -9.35 -6.29 4.90
C PHE A 38 -10.41 -5.27 5.27
N THR A 39 -10.88 -5.33 6.52
CA THR A 39 -11.76 -4.31 7.10
C THR A 39 -11.33 -3.95 8.49
N LEU A 40 -11.50 -2.69 8.84
CA LEU A 40 -11.61 -2.23 10.21
C LEU A 40 -13.07 -1.88 10.46
N MET A 41 -13.65 -2.37 11.55
CA MET A 41 -15.01 -2.06 11.98
C MET A 41 -14.99 -1.60 13.44
N ASP A 42 -15.91 -0.71 13.80
CA ASP A 42 -16.15 -0.33 15.19
C ASP A 42 -16.96 -1.38 15.96
N GLY A 43 -17.23 -1.12 17.24
CA GLY A 43 -17.98 -2.01 18.11
C GLY A 43 -19.45 -2.23 17.68
N THR A 44 -19.98 -1.44 16.74
CA THR A 44 -21.32 -1.59 16.16
C THR A 44 -21.31 -2.39 14.87
N GLY A 45 -20.14 -2.69 14.32
CA GLY A 45 -19.95 -3.36 13.04
C GLY A 45 -19.94 -2.41 11.84
N GLU A 46 -19.89 -1.08 12.05
CA GLU A 46 -19.76 -0.10 10.99
C GLU A 46 -18.32 -0.06 10.48
N TYR A 47 -18.15 0.04 9.14
CA TYR A 47 -16.82 0.08 8.54
C TYR A 47 -16.12 1.40 8.79
N LEU A 48 -14.91 1.33 9.35
CA LEU A 48 -13.97 2.43 9.50
C LEU A 48 -13.00 2.48 8.33
N VAL A 49 -12.55 1.31 7.88
CA VAL A 49 -11.59 1.15 6.77
C VAL A 49 -12.00 -0.06 5.93
N LYS A 50 -11.92 0.10 4.62
CA LYS A 50 -12.00 -1.00 3.65
C LYS A 50 -10.70 -1.07 2.87
N ALA A 51 -10.16 -2.26 2.69
CA ALA A 51 -8.92 -2.38 1.94
C ALA A 51 -8.90 -3.61 1.03
N ASN A 52 -8.15 -3.47 -0.05
CA ASN A 52 -7.86 -4.51 -1.02
C ASN A 52 -6.35 -4.61 -1.23
N SER A 53 -5.84 -5.82 -1.33
CA SER A 53 -4.44 -6.09 -1.61
C SER A 53 -4.27 -7.14 -2.69
N CYS A 54 -3.20 -6.99 -3.45
CA CYS A 54 -2.76 -7.97 -4.45
C CYS A 54 -1.40 -8.52 -4.04
N TRP A 55 -1.29 -9.82 -4.01
CA TRP A 55 -0.10 -10.57 -3.66
C TRP A 55 0.33 -11.42 -4.84
N PHE A 56 1.60 -11.78 -4.94
CA PHE A 56 2.06 -12.80 -5.86
C PHE A 56 2.87 -13.87 -5.11
N LEU A 57 2.71 -15.10 -5.57
CA LEU A 57 3.46 -16.23 -5.02
C LEU A 57 4.86 -16.24 -5.64
N LEU A 58 5.88 -16.25 -4.80
CA LEU A 58 7.28 -16.29 -5.19
C LEU A 58 7.90 -17.60 -4.73
N ASP A 59 8.58 -18.28 -5.63
CA ASP A 59 9.55 -19.31 -5.28
C ASP A 59 10.82 -18.61 -4.77
N THR A 60 11.11 -18.77 -3.47
CA THR A 60 12.24 -18.09 -2.82
C THR A 60 13.60 -18.66 -3.22
N GLU A 61 13.66 -19.91 -3.69
CA GLU A 61 14.89 -20.53 -4.19
C GLU A 61 15.18 -20.09 -5.63
N ALA A 62 14.17 -20.11 -6.49
CA ALA A 62 14.30 -19.69 -7.88
C ALA A 62 14.23 -18.17 -8.07
N GLY A 63 13.74 -17.41 -7.08
CA GLY A 63 13.55 -15.96 -7.16
C GLY A 63 12.52 -15.53 -8.22
N LYS A 64 11.56 -16.38 -8.55
CA LYS A 64 10.59 -16.14 -9.63
C LYS A 64 9.15 -16.35 -9.18
N PRO A 65 8.20 -15.58 -9.73
CA PRO A 65 6.78 -15.83 -9.51
C PRO A 65 6.38 -17.21 -10.01
N VAL A 66 5.61 -17.94 -9.20
CA VAL A 66 5.09 -19.27 -9.51
C VAL A 66 3.58 -19.31 -9.41
N ARG A 67 2.95 -20.25 -10.12
CA ARG A 67 1.51 -20.45 -10.01
C ARG A 67 1.19 -21.15 -8.70
N ALA A 68 0.16 -20.64 -8.01
CA ALA A 68 -0.41 -21.34 -6.88
C ALA A 68 -0.92 -22.72 -7.29
N THR A 69 -0.56 -23.73 -6.53
CA THR A 69 -1.07 -25.10 -6.68
C THR A 69 -2.46 -25.21 -6.05
N ARG A 70 -3.13 -26.33 -6.26
CA ARG A 70 -4.40 -26.59 -5.59
C ARG A 70 -4.22 -26.68 -4.07
N GLU A 71 -3.12 -27.23 -3.60
CA GLU A 71 -2.80 -27.33 -2.17
C GLU A 71 -2.60 -25.92 -1.55
N ASP A 72 -1.94 -25.01 -2.28
CA ASP A 72 -1.79 -23.61 -1.83
C ASP A 72 -3.15 -22.90 -1.69
N VAL A 73 -4.10 -23.19 -2.59
CA VAL A 73 -5.45 -22.61 -2.56
C VAL A 73 -6.27 -23.23 -1.42
N ASP A 74 -6.29 -24.57 -1.34
CA ASP A 74 -7.08 -25.32 -0.35
C ASP A 74 -6.66 -25.00 1.10
N ALA A 75 -5.40 -24.59 1.30
CA ALA A 75 -4.89 -24.15 2.62
C ALA A 75 -5.57 -22.87 3.16
N TYR A 76 -6.22 -22.08 2.31
CA TYR A 76 -6.96 -20.88 2.72
C TYR A 76 -8.45 -21.12 2.95
N GLY A 77 -8.94 -22.34 2.72
CA GLY A 77 -10.36 -22.70 2.85
C GLY A 77 -11.19 -22.23 1.66
N ASP A 78 -12.50 -22.11 1.88
CA ASP A 78 -13.43 -21.64 0.85
C ASP A 78 -13.21 -20.15 0.54
N GLU A 79 -13.46 -19.77 -0.71
CA GLU A 79 -13.42 -18.37 -1.11
C GLU A 79 -14.55 -17.58 -0.44
N GLU A 80 -14.18 -16.52 0.28
CA GLU A 80 -15.12 -15.59 0.87
C GLU A 80 -15.56 -14.52 -0.15
N PRO A 81 -16.76 -13.94 0.00
CA PRO A 81 -17.25 -12.92 -0.90
C PRO A 81 -16.31 -11.71 -0.98
N LYS A 82 -16.11 -11.22 -2.19
CA LYS A 82 -15.39 -9.98 -2.42
C LYS A 82 -16.10 -8.81 -1.73
N LEU A 83 -15.34 -7.99 -0.98
CA LEU A 83 -15.86 -6.82 -0.28
C LEU A 83 -16.48 -5.81 -1.25
N SER A 84 -17.63 -5.25 -0.90
CA SER A 84 -18.22 -4.14 -1.66
C SER A 84 -17.44 -2.85 -1.39
N MET A 85 -16.66 -2.40 -2.38
CA MET A 85 -15.91 -1.14 -2.39
C MET A 85 -15.59 -0.74 -3.84
N ASP A 86 -15.18 0.50 -4.05
CA ASP A 86 -14.69 0.95 -5.35
C ASP A 86 -13.26 0.47 -5.56
N TYR A 87 -13.06 -0.46 -6.48
CA TYR A 87 -11.74 -1.05 -6.75
C TYR A 87 -10.98 -0.23 -7.78
N ALA A 88 -9.85 0.33 -7.37
CA ALA A 88 -8.93 1.01 -8.26
C ALA A 88 -8.01 0.01 -9.01
N PRO A 89 -7.51 0.39 -10.20
CA PRO A 89 -6.49 -0.40 -10.90
C PRO A 89 -5.25 -0.60 -10.03
N ARG A 90 -4.66 -1.80 -10.04
CA ARG A 90 -3.42 -2.09 -9.28
C ARG A 90 -2.27 -1.13 -9.62
N LYS A 91 -2.11 -0.80 -10.91
CA LYS A 91 -1.04 0.07 -11.39
C LYS A 91 -1.37 1.54 -11.12
N ILE A 92 -0.44 2.24 -10.50
CA ILE A 92 -0.49 3.71 -10.32
C ILE A 92 0.15 4.35 -11.56
N ARG A 93 -0.57 5.30 -12.18
CA ARG A 93 -0.04 6.09 -13.29
C ARG A 93 0.75 7.26 -12.72
N LEU A 94 2.04 7.34 -13.10
CA LEU A 94 2.87 8.48 -12.74
C LEU A 94 2.62 9.63 -13.73
N PRO A 95 2.47 10.87 -13.24
CA PRO A 95 2.51 12.05 -14.06
C PRO A 95 3.84 12.17 -14.83
N GLU A 96 3.83 12.82 -15.99
CA GLU A 96 5.02 13.03 -16.83
C GLU A 96 6.08 13.90 -16.11
N HIS A 97 5.60 14.85 -15.32
CA HIS A 97 6.47 15.75 -14.55
C HIS A 97 6.25 15.53 -13.06
N MET A 98 7.33 15.24 -12.35
CA MET A 98 7.37 15.10 -10.89
C MET A 98 8.55 15.91 -10.37
N GLU A 99 8.39 16.57 -9.22
CA GLU A 99 9.44 17.30 -8.53
C GLU A 99 10.08 16.46 -7.42
N GLU A 100 11.34 16.71 -7.12
CA GLU A 100 11.99 16.10 -5.97
C GLU A 100 11.51 16.80 -4.69
N ALA A 101 10.78 16.07 -3.84
CA ALA A 101 10.28 16.55 -2.55
C ALA A 101 11.27 16.32 -1.40
N GLY A 102 12.21 15.39 -1.55
CA GLY A 102 13.21 15.12 -0.53
C GLY A 102 14.02 13.85 -0.78
N ARG A 103 15.00 13.65 0.11
CA ARG A 103 15.85 12.44 0.13
C ARG A 103 16.08 11.98 1.57
N LEU A 104 16.17 10.69 1.75
CA LEU A 104 16.53 10.10 3.03
C LEU A 104 17.38 8.84 2.83
N VAL A 105 18.10 8.45 3.87
CA VAL A 105 18.82 7.18 3.90
C VAL A 105 18.00 6.19 4.71
N ILE A 106 17.82 4.99 4.16
CA ILE A 106 17.06 3.92 4.83
C ILE A 106 17.77 3.50 6.12
N MET A 107 17.04 3.58 7.23
CA MET A 107 17.52 3.32 8.58
C MET A 107 17.02 1.98 9.13
N LYS A 108 17.65 1.47 10.20
CA LYS A 108 17.34 0.16 10.81
C LYS A 108 15.88 -0.02 11.23
N HIS A 109 15.22 1.03 11.75
CA HIS A 109 13.84 0.95 12.22
C HIS A 109 12.82 0.74 11.07
N GLN A 110 13.23 0.99 9.83
CA GLN A 110 12.40 0.82 8.63
C GLN A 110 12.49 -0.60 8.06
N ILE A 111 13.43 -1.41 8.57
CA ILE A 111 13.72 -2.76 8.04
C ILE A 111 12.92 -3.82 8.78
N ASP A 112 12.27 -4.69 8.02
CA ASP A 112 11.52 -5.85 8.52
C ASP A 112 12.41 -7.09 8.74
N THR A 113 11.79 -8.20 9.14
CA THR A 113 12.47 -9.49 9.38
C THR A 113 13.02 -10.15 8.11
N ASN A 114 12.59 -9.69 6.91
CA ASN A 114 13.13 -10.14 5.63
C ASN A 114 14.32 -9.29 5.17
N HIS A 115 14.82 -8.40 6.03
CA HIS A 115 15.92 -7.46 5.74
C HIS A 115 15.63 -6.45 4.63
N HIS A 116 14.35 -6.19 4.37
CA HIS A 116 13.86 -5.18 3.44
C HIS A 116 13.10 -4.07 4.16
N VAL A 117 12.96 -2.94 3.51
CA VAL A 117 12.07 -1.87 4.01
C VAL A 117 10.65 -2.40 4.12
N ASN A 118 10.06 -2.28 5.33
CA ASN A 118 8.67 -2.65 5.56
C ASN A 118 7.74 -1.86 4.64
N ASN A 119 6.74 -2.52 4.08
CA ASN A 119 5.84 -1.93 3.09
C ASN A 119 5.12 -0.66 3.58
N ALA A 120 4.79 -0.57 4.88
CA ALA A 120 4.18 0.63 5.46
C ALA A 120 5.11 1.85 5.42
N GLN A 121 6.42 1.64 5.52
CA GLN A 121 7.41 2.73 5.51
C GLN A 121 7.43 3.51 4.20
N TYR A 122 7.08 2.89 3.06
CA TYR A 122 6.94 3.63 1.80
C TYR A 122 5.75 4.58 1.82
N VAL A 123 4.67 4.21 2.55
CA VAL A 123 3.53 5.10 2.76
C VAL A 123 3.91 6.25 3.68
N ASP A 124 4.65 5.98 4.77
CA ASP A 124 5.15 7.02 5.67
C ASP A 124 6.05 8.02 4.92
N MET A 125 6.99 7.51 4.08
CA MET A 125 7.84 8.36 3.23
C MET A 125 7.00 9.21 2.27
N ALA A 126 5.92 8.67 1.72
CA ALA A 126 5.04 9.41 0.82
C ALA A 126 4.25 10.50 1.56
N VAL A 127 3.83 10.24 2.79
CA VAL A 127 3.17 11.25 3.64
C VAL A 127 4.13 12.37 4.00
N GLU A 128 5.37 12.07 4.37
CA GLU A 128 6.42 13.06 4.64
C GLU A 128 6.79 13.92 3.40
N ALA A 129 6.54 13.39 2.19
CA ALA A 129 6.77 14.12 0.94
C ALA A 129 5.62 15.06 0.56
N LEU A 130 4.51 15.08 1.30
CA LEU A 130 3.39 15.98 1.01
C LEU A 130 3.82 17.44 1.18
N PRO A 131 3.27 18.37 0.39
CA PRO A 131 3.59 19.79 0.53
C PRO A 131 2.80 20.41 1.70
N GLU A 132 3.24 21.59 2.18
CA GLU A 132 2.59 22.32 3.29
C GLU A 132 1.11 22.61 3.01
N GLU A 133 0.69 22.76 1.77
CA GLU A 133 -0.71 22.96 1.37
C GLU A 133 -1.59 21.74 1.67
N ALA A 134 -0.99 20.57 1.93
CA ALA A 134 -1.68 19.37 2.37
C ALA A 134 -1.84 19.29 3.91
N ASP A 135 -1.19 20.18 4.66
CA ASP A 135 -1.25 20.18 6.11
C ASP A 135 -2.69 20.40 6.62
N GLY A 136 -3.08 19.56 7.57
CA GLY A 136 -4.44 19.58 8.13
C GLY A 136 -5.52 18.92 7.26
N ARG A 137 -5.19 18.46 6.05
CA ARG A 137 -6.11 17.68 5.22
C ARG A 137 -6.04 16.19 5.63
N GLU A 138 -7.19 15.55 5.65
CA GLU A 138 -7.25 14.12 5.98
C GLU A 138 -7.00 13.26 4.74
N ILE A 139 -6.17 12.24 4.89
CA ILE A 139 -6.01 11.21 3.86
C ILE A 139 -7.24 10.30 3.89
N THR A 140 -7.94 10.21 2.77
CA THR A 140 -9.16 9.42 2.59
C THR A 140 -8.93 8.12 1.84
N GLU A 141 -7.93 8.04 0.96
CA GLU A 141 -7.52 6.81 0.28
C GLU A 141 -6.00 6.77 0.12
N ILE A 142 -5.44 5.59 0.35
CA ILE A 142 -4.04 5.27 0.10
C ILE A 142 -3.99 4.16 -0.95
N ARG A 143 -3.23 4.37 -2.01
CA ARG A 143 -2.86 3.30 -2.94
C ARG A 143 -1.34 3.19 -2.95
N ALA A 144 -0.83 1.96 -2.87
CA ALA A 144 0.60 1.70 -2.96
C ALA A 144 0.85 0.58 -3.98
N GLU A 145 1.83 0.75 -4.84
CA GLU A 145 2.32 -0.24 -5.80
C GLU A 145 3.80 -0.47 -5.56
N TYR A 146 4.17 -1.69 -5.14
CA TYR A 146 5.54 -2.07 -4.81
C TYR A 146 6.26 -2.67 -6.02
N LYS A 147 7.49 -2.23 -6.29
CA LYS A 147 8.29 -2.63 -7.47
C LYS A 147 9.56 -3.38 -7.08
N LYS A 148 10.38 -2.78 -6.24
CA LYS A 148 11.67 -3.31 -5.80
C LYS A 148 11.81 -3.04 -4.31
N ALA A 149 12.29 -4.02 -3.56
CA ALA A 149 12.58 -3.82 -2.15
C ALA A 149 13.83 -2.95 -1.99
N ALA A 150 13.75 -1.93 -1.14
CA ALA A 150 14.92 -1.20 -0.67
C ALA A 150 15.51 -1.91 0.57
N VAL A 151 16.79 -1.70 0.80
CA VAL A 151 17.54 -2.29 1.90
C VAL A 151 18.19 -1.22 2.78
N LEU A 152 18.72 -1.63 3.94
CA LEU A 152 19.42 -0.74 4.86
C LEU A 152 20.57 -0.01 4.14
N GLY A 153 20.62 1.31 4.29
CA GLY A 153 21.65 2.17 3.72
C GLY A 153 21.38 2.65 2.30
N ASP A 154 20.33 2.15 1.63
CA ASP A 154 19.90 2.72 0.35
C ASP A 154 19.50 4.18 0.52
N THR A 155 19.68 4.98 -0.53
CA THR A 155 19.13 6.33 -0.60
C THR A 155 17.77 6.26 -1.26
N ALA A 156 16.73 6.74 -0.57
CA ALA A 156 15.40 6.95 -1.13
C ALA A 156 15.26 8.42 -1.58
N VAL A 157 14.89 8.62 -2.83
CA VAL A 157 14.57 9.91 -3.44
C VAL A 157 13.06 9.99 -3.61
N LEU A 158 12.42 10.99 -3.03
CA LEU A 158 10.97 11.17 -3.04
C LEU A 158 10.59 12.12 -4.17
N MET A 159 9.99 11.58 -5.22
CA MET A 159 9.49 12.35 -6.36
C MET A 159 7.98 12.54 -6.20
N ARG A 160 7.49 13.77 -6.22
CA ARG A 160 6.09 14.12 -5.98
C ARG A 160 5.47 14.86 -7.16
N ALA A 161 4.18 14.64 -7.37
CA ALA A 161 3.34 15.48 -8.22
C ALA A 161 1.93 15.59 -7.64
N ALA A 162 1.23 16.68 -7.94
CA ALA A 162 -0.20 16.81 -7.68
C ALA A 162 -0.98 15.84 -8.59
N GLY A 163 -2.01 15.20 -8.05
CA GLY A 163 -3.01 14.40 -8.72
C GLY A 163 -4.36 15.10 -8.76
N GLU A 164 -5.39 14.41 -9.24
CA GLU A 164 -6.75 14.95 -9.36
C GLU A 164 -7.35 15.28 -7.97
N ASP A 165 -7.23 14.34 -7.01
CA ASP A 165 -7.82 14.42 -5.66
C ASP A 165 -6.75 14.37 -4.55
N GLY A 166 -5.50 14.70 -4.86
CA GLY A 166 -4.40 14.58 -3.90
C GLY A 166 -3.04 14.53 -4.55
N TYR A 167 -2.20 13.56 -4.19
CA TYR A 167 -0.79 13.53 -4.59
C TYR A 167 -0.34 12.13 -5.00
N VAL A 168 0.61 12.08 -5.92
CA VAL A 168 1.33 10.85 -6.28
C VAL A 168 2.80 11.03 -5.90
N VAL A 169 3.33 10.07 -5.15
CA VAL A 169 4.74 10.03 -4.74
C VAL A 169 5.38 8.76 -5.26
N SER A 170 6.48 8.90 -5.97
CA SER A 170 7.35 7.77 -6.37
C SER A 170 8.58 7.76 -5.47
N VAL A 171 8.77 6.67 -4.72
CA VAL A 171 9.96 6.45 -3.90
C VAL A 171 10.98 5.73 -4.77
N CYS A 172 12.05 6.43 -5.12
CA CYS A 172 13.07 5.95 -6.04
C CYS A 172 14.40 5.71 -5.33
N GLY A 173 15.19 4.76 -5.83
CA GLY A 173 16.59 4.63 -5.44
C GLY A 173 17.45 5.77 -5.99
N GLY A 174 18.63 5.98 -5.41
CA GLY A 174 19.61 6.94 -5.92
C GLY A 174 20.10 6.62 -7.34
N ASP A 175 19.88 5.39 -7.81
CA ASP A 175 20.16 4.91 -9.17
C ASP A 175 18.97 5.14 -10.13
N GLY A 176 17.88 5.74 -9.68
CA GLY A 176 16.64 5.95 -10.44
C GLY A 176 15.71 4.73 -10.51
N SER A 177 16.06 3.60 -9.87
CA SER A 177 15.14 2.47 -9.77
C SER A 177 13.94 2.82 -8.88
N ILE A 178 12.73 2.39 -9.25
CA ILE A 178 11.52 2.66 -8.45
C ILE A 178 11.37 1.56 -7.39
N PHE A 179 11.28 1.95 -6.12
CA PHE A 179 10.95 1.07 -5.01
C PHE A 179 9.44 0.91 -4.88
N ALA A 180 8.71 2.01 -4.78
CA ALA A 180 7.26 2.03 -4.68
C ALA A 180 6.66 3.30 -5.29
N ASN A 181 5.42 3.21 -5.76
CA ASN A 181 4.59 4.35 -6.09
C ASN A 181 3.44 4.40 -5.08
N VAL A 182 3.15 5.57 -4.54
CA VAL A 182 2.06 5.79 -3.58
C VAL A 182 1.20 6.94 -4.08
N GLU A 183 -0.11 6.71 -4.12
CA GLU A 183 -1.12 7.74 -4.39
C GLU A 183 -1.91 7.98 -3.11
N LEU A 184 -2.03 9.23 -2.71
CA LEU A 184 -2.72 9.69 -1.52
C LEU A 184 -3.85 10.62 -1.94
N LYS A 185 -5.11 10.20 -1.71
CA LYS A 185 -6.24 11.12 -1.80
C LYS A 185 -6.44 11.83 -0.48
N VAL A 186 -6.74 13.09 -0.54
CA VAL A 186 -6.93 13.93 0.64
C VAL A 186 -8.25 14.69 0.55
N THR A 187 -8.80 15.08 1.68
CA THR A 187 -10.01 15.92 1.72
C THR A 187 -9.80 17.23 0.93
N PRO A 188 -10.84 17.81 0.32
CA PRO A 188 -10.75 19.13 -0.29
C PRO A 188 -10.28 20.20 0.72
N GLU A 189 -9.72 21.30 0.21
CA GLU A 189 -9.41 22.46 1.07
C GLU A 189 -10.69 23.02 1.71
N GLY A 190 -10.62 23.27 3.01
CA GLY A 190 -11.67 24.02 3.73
C GLY A 190 -12.88 23.20 4.19
N VAL A 191 -12.74 21.87 4.28
CA VAL A 191 -13.75 21.00 4.91
C VAL A 191 -13.37 20.66 6.34
#